data_d3d067c2097397933113088465aebc00
#
_entry.id   d3d067c2097397933113088465aebc00
#
_cell.length_a   1.000
_cell.length_b   1.000
_cell.length_c   1.000
_cell.angle_alpha   90.00
_cell.angle_beta   90.00
_cell.angle_gamma   90.00
#
_symmetry.space_group_name_H-M   'P 1'
#
loop_
_entity.id
_entity.type
_entity.pdbx_description
1 polymer ?
#
loop_
_entity_poly.entity_id
_entity_poly.type
_entity_poly.pdbx_seq_one_letter_code
_entity_poly.pdbx_strand_id
1 'polypeptide(L)'
;VTNVVILNSNTHRTLRVMATPSARLGDNQRFVSVVPKEFPNLVAHYPLFFAKDSETGAFYCGAVLGFDSGENLFLNEGGEGQDSYRPLNLQRGPFFIAGNELAIDLDNPRVGGADGQELFDGDGKPTPYLESIRYVFRELKPGQEMTKVFIDTLLGLKLIEPININLAFDDGTRRDLQGLYTISQDTLRRLPDDVVLDLFRRGYLHLIYMMIASLQQVSVLAQKKNRRLHESAK
;
A
#
# COMPACT_ATOMS: atom_id res chain seq x y z
N VAL A 1 18.96 1.44 14.03
CA VAL A 1 19.32 2.75 13.43
C VAL A 1 19.39 2.50 11.93
N THR A 2 18.50 3.08 11.16
CA THR A 2 18.49 2.98 9.69
C THR A 2 19.64 3.79 9.10
N ASN A 3 20.45 3.19 8.23
CA ASN A 3 21.57 3.83 7.56
C ASN A 3 21.10 4.51 6.26
N VAL A 4 20.32 5.57 6.41
CA VAL A 4 19.75 6.31 5.27
C VAL A 4 20.74 7.36 4.78
N VAL A 5 21.14 7.26 3.52
CA VAL A 5 22.09 8.17 2.86
C VAL A 5 21.46 8.75 1.59
N ILE A 6 21.89 9.97 1.21
CA ILE A 6 21.50 10.55 -0.09
C ILE A 6 22.13 9.71 -1.21
N LEU A 7 21.30 9.32 -2.17
CA LEU A 7 21.76 8.53 -3.32
C LEU A 7 22.63 9.38 -4.25
N ASN A 8 23.82 8.86 -4.56
CA ASN A 8 24.84 9.58 -5.33
C ASN A 8 25.53 8.63 -6.31
N SER A 9 25.65 9.01 -7.59
CA SER A 9 26.24 8.18 -8.64
C SER A 9 27.75 7.95 -8.49
N ASN A 10 28.46 8.79 -7.73
CA ASN A 10 29.91 8.61 -7.52
C ASN A 10 30.19 7.53 -6.46
N THR A 11 29.40 7.53 -5.36
CA THR A 11 29.59 6.61 -4.23
C THR A 11 28.77 5.33 -4.35
N HIS A 12 27.62 5.35 -5.04
CA HIS A 12 26.68 4.25 -5.12
C HIS A 12 26.58 3.64 -6.52
N ARG A 13 27.59 3.88 -7.39
CA ARG A 13 27.58 3.46 -8.80
C ARG A 13 27.40 1.96 -8.97
N THR A 14 28.03 1.17 -8.12
CA THR A 14 28.00 -0.30 -8.17
C THR A 14 26.89 -0.91 -7.29
N LEU A 15 26.11 -0.04 -6.63
CA LEU A 15 25.06 -0.51 -5.74
C LEU A 15 23.93 -1.17 -6.53
N ARG A 16 23.50 -2.34 -6.05
CA ARG A 16 22.39 -3.10 -6.63
C ARG A 16 21.26 -3.25 -5.64
N VAL A 17 20.03 -3.32 -6.11
CA VAL A 17 18.81 -3.47 -5.29
C VAL A 17 17.93 -4.58 -5.84
N MET A 18 17.53 -5.49 -4.98
CA MET A 18 16.61 -6.57 -5.29
C MET A 18 15.20 -5.99 -5.52
N ALA A 19 14.74 -6.00 -6.76
CA ALA A 19 13.46 -5.42 -7.17
C ALA A 19 12.27 -6.39 -7.02
N THR A 20 12.54 -7.69 -7.10
CA THR A 20 11.52 -8.74 -7.03
C THR A 20 10.79 -8.70 -5.69
N PRO A 21 9.44 -8.75 -5.69
CA PRO A 21 8.66 -8.91 -4.46
C PRO A 21 9.10 -10.17 -3.70
N SER A 22 9.36 -10.03 -2.40
CA SER A 22 9.76 -11.18 -1.59
C SER A 22 9.42 -10.96 -0.11
N ALA A 23 8.89 -12.00 0.53
CA ALA A 23 8.63 -12.00 1.97
C ALA A 23 9.90 -11.75 2.79
N ARG A 24 11.03 -12.31 2.35
CA ARG A 24 12.35 -12.14 3.00
C ARG A 24 12.91 -10.74 2.88
N LEU A 25 12.42 -9.98 1.90
CA LEU A 25 12.85 -8.60 1.62
C LEU A 25 11.86 -7.55 2.17
N GLY A 26 10.91 -7.97 3.04
CA GLY A 26 10.01 -7.07 3.75
C GLY A 26 8.66 -6.81 3.06
N ASP A 27 8.29 -7.58 2.02
CA ASP A 27 6.96 -7.47 1.39
C ASP A 27 5.87 -8.28 2.13
N ASN A 28 6.20 -8.95 3.22
CA ASN A 28 5.28 -9.71 4.06
C ASN A 28 4.45 -8.81 5.01
N GLN A 29 3.96 -7.69 4.51
CA GLN A 29 3.15 -6.74 5.27
C GLN A 29 1.67 -7.05 5.06
N ARG A 30 0.92 -7.20 6.17
CA ARG A 30 -0.54 -7.44 6.12
C ARG A 30 -1.36 -6.22 5.72
N PHE A 31 -0.80 -5.03 5.90
CA PHE A 31 -1.44 -3.75 5.62
C PHE A 31 -0.41 -2.75 5.11
N VAL A 32 -0.74 -2.05 4.03
CA VAL A 32 0.15 -1.06 3.43
C VAL A 32 -0.59 0.24 3.17
N SER A 33 0.04 1.37 3.50
CA SER A 33 -0.48 2.69 3.18
C SER A 33 -0.52 2.90 1.66
N VAL A 34 -1.62 3.47 1.16
CA VAL A 34 -1.86 3.75 -0.26
C VAL A 34 -2.38 5.18 -0.44
N VAL A 35 -2.24 5.70 -1.65
CA VAL A 35 -2.74 7.03 -2.00
C VAL A 35 -3.94 6.93 -2.95
N PRO A 36 -4.88 7.90 -2.94
CA PRO A 36 -6.11 7.85 -3.75
C PRO A 36 -5.87 7.63 -5.24
N LYS A 37 -4.75 8.09 -5.77
CA LYS A 37 -4.37 7.91 -7.18
C LYS A 37 -4.17 6.44 -7.57
N GLU A 38 -3.87 5.56 -6.61
CA GLU A 38 -3.73 4.11 -6.82
C GLU A 38 -5.06 3.35 -6.81
N PHE A 39 -6.14 3.94 -6.27
CA PHE A 39 -7.41 3.23 -6.07
C PHE A 39 -7.92 2.50 -7.31
N PRO A 40 -7.86 3.07 -8.53
CA PRO A 40 -8.28 2.35 -9.74
C PRO A 40 -7.55 1.03 -9.97
N ASN A 41 -6.27 0.95 -9.63
CA ASN A 41 -5.47 -0.25 -9.77
C ASN A 41 -5.64 -1.22 -8.58
N LEU A 42 -6.01 -0.69 -7.42
CA LEU A 42 -6.10 -1.46 -6.18
C LEU A 42 -7.47 -2.13 -6.01
N VAL A 43 -8.56 -1.45 -6.37
CA VAL A 43 -9.94 -1.87 -6.08
C VAL A 43 -10.28 -3.26 -6.65
N ALA A 44 -9.63 -3.66 -7.72
CA ALA A 44 -9.82 -4.98 -8.34
C ALA A 44 -9.16 -6.14 -7.55
N HIS A 45 -8.27 -5.82 -6.60
CA HIS A 45 -7.44 -6.81 -5.93
C HIS A 45 -7.51 -6.74 -4.40
N TYR A 46 -7.59 -5.53 -3.84
CA TYR A 46 -7.38 -5.27 -2.42
C TYR A 46 -8.59 -4.63 -1.76
N PRO A 47 -8.97 -5.07 -0.55
CA PRO A 47 -9.89 -4.31 0.27
C PRO A 47 -9.18 -3.04 0.80
N LEU A 48 -9.82 -1.89 0.62
CA LEU A 48 -9.30 -0.57 1.01
C LEU A 48 -10.04 -0.06 2.26
N PHE A 49 -9.26 0.42 3.22
CA PHE A 49 -9.78 0.94 4.49
C PHE A 49 -9.05 2.23 4.87
N PHE A 50 -9.64 2.95 5.80
CA PHE A 50 -8.90 3.91 6.59
C PHE A 50 -8.40 3.22 7.86
N ALA A 51 -7.23 3.65 8.33
CA ALA A 51 -6.69 3.29 9.63
C ALA A 51 -6.17 4.55 10.32
N LYS A 52 -5.92 4.46 11.63
CA LYS A 52 -5.27 5.53 12.38
C LYS A 52 -3.82 5.18 12.64
N ASP A 53 -2.97 6.14 12.44
CA ASP A 53 -1.60 6.08 12.90
C ASP A 53 -1.58 6.05 14.44
N SER A 54 -0.82 5.13 15.02
CA SER A 54 -0.82 4.88 16.47
C SER A 54 -0.16 5.99 17.29
N GLU A 55 0.73 6.77 16.67
CA GLU A 55 1.47 7.83 17.36
C GLU A 55 0.75 9.17 17.25
N THR A 56 0.25 9.48 16.06
CA THR A 56 -0.36 10.79 15.76
C THR A 56 -1.88 10.78 15.82
N GLY A 57 -2.51 9.62 15.76
CA GLY A 57 -3.96 9.47 15.61
C GLY A 57 -4.51 9.92 14.25
N ALA A 58 -3.66 10.34 13.33
CA ALA A 58 -4.05 10.77 12.00
C ALA A 58 -4.57 9.60 11.17
N PHE A 59 -5.65 9.83 10.42
CA PHE A 59 -6.14 8.84 9.48
C PHE A 59 -5.28 8.75 8.22
N TYR A 60 -5.16 7.57 7.67
CA TYR A 60 -4.56 7.30 6.38
C TYR A 60 -5.33 6.21 5.62
N CYS A 61 -5.17 6.14 4.31
CA CYS A 61 -5.73 5.07 3.49
C CYS A 61 -4.77 3.89 3.43
N GLY A 62 -5.30 2.68 3.46
CA GLY A 62 -4.49 1.47 3.35
C GLY A 62 -5.21 0.34 2.63
N ALA A 63 -4.40 -0.57 2.08
CA ALA A 63 -4.84 -1.83 1.49
C ALA A 63 -4.50 -2.99 2.42
N VAL A 64 -5.44 -3.92 2.61
CA VAL A 64 -5.21 -5.14 3.39
C VAL A 64 -4.65 -6.21 2.45
N LEU A 65 -3.50 -6.78 2.82
CA LEU A 65 -2.80 -7.81 2.05
C LEU A 65 -2.82 -9.18 2.74
N GLY A 66 -3.12 -9.22 4.03
CA GLY A 66 -3.17 -10.42 4.83
C GLY A 66 -3.89 -10.20 6.15
N PHE A 67 -4.10 -11.27 6.88
CA PHE A 67 -4.83 -11.23 8.16
C PHE A 67 -3.89 -11.32 9.36
N ASP A 68 -2.76 -12.01 9.20
CA ASP A 68 -1.78 -12.23 10.25
C ASP A 68 -0.58 -11.27 10.11
N SER A 69 0.11 -11.03 11.21
CA SER A 69 1.36 -10.28 11.20
C SER A 69 2.39 -11.01 10.34
N GLY A 70 3.09 -10.28 9.47
CA GLY A 70 4.08 -10.89 8.57
C GLY A 70 3.46 -11.67 7.39
N GLU A 71 2.20 -11.43 7.06
CA GLU A 71 1.50 -12.09 5.97
C GLU A 71 1.19 -11.15 4.82
N ASN A 72 1.48 -11.60 3.60
CA ASN A 72 0.99 -11.00 2.36
C ASN A 72 0.52 -12.14 1.44
N LEU A 73 -0.81 -12.26 1.28
CA LEU A 73 -1.48 -13.31 0.51
C LEU A 73 -1.41 -13.08 -1.02
N PHE A 74 -0.79 -11.99 -1.45
CA PHE A 74 -0.59 -11.68 -2.86
C PHE A 74 0.81 -12.05 -3.37
N LEU A 75 1.74 -12.37 -2.49
CA LEU A 75 2.99 -13.00 -2.91
C LEU A 75 2.70 -14.41 -3.44
N ASN A 76 3.43 -14.84 -4.46
CA ASN A 76 3.31 -16.18 -5.01
C ASN A 76 3.71 -17.25 -3.98
N GLU A 77 3.44 -18.52 -4.28
CA GLU A 77 3.90 -19.66 -3.48
C GLU A 77 5.41 -19.58 -3.30
N GLY A 78 5.88 -19.86 -2.06
CA GLY A 78 7.28 -19.63 -1.71
C GLY A 78 7.61 -18.19 -1.29
N GLY A 79 6.65 -17.26 -1.38
CA GLY A 79 6.79 -15.89 -0.87
C GLY A 79 7.62 -14.97 -1.78
N GLU A 80 7.82 -15.35 -3.03
CA GLU A 80 8.53 -14.54 -4.04
C GLU A 80 7.65 -14.27 -5.26
N GLY A 81 7.75 -13.03 -5.80
CA GLY A 81 6.91 -12.60 -6.90
C GLY A 81 5.50 -12.20 -6.48
N GLN A 82 4.78 -11.50 -7.35
CA GLN A 82 3.40 -11.05 -7.16
C GLN A 82 2.78 -10.75 -8.53
N ASP A 83 1.62 -11.35 -8.82
CA ASP A 83 0.94 -11.20 -10.12
C ASP A 83 -0.05 -10.03 -10.16
N SER A 84 -0.49 -9.52 -9.00
CA SER A 84 -1.37 -8.36 -8.90
C SER A 84 -0.60 -7.04 -8.89
N TYR A 85 -1.32 -5.92 -9.09
CA TYR A 85 -0.74 -4.59 -8.91
C TYR A 85 -0.05 -4.47 -7.55
N ARG A 86 1.19 -4.02 -7.53
CA ARG A 86 1.95 -3.82 -6.30
C ARG A 86 1.79 -2.37 -5.83
N PRO A 87 1.29 -2.12 -4.60
CA PRO A 87 1.15 -0.76 -4.06
C PRO A 87 2.46 0.02 -4.09
N LEU A 88 2.40 1.33 -4.38
CA LEU A 88 3.57 2.20 -4.53
C LEU A 88 4.48 2.19 -3.30
N ASN A 89 3.92 2.11 -2.11
CA ASN A 89 4.71 2.02 -0.89
C ASN A 89 5.50 0.70 -0.74
N LEU A 90 5.10 -0.38 -1.40
CA LEU A 90 5.93 -1.58 -1.55
C LEU A 90 6.93 -1.43 -2.70
N GLN A 91 6.52 -0.79 -3.80
CA GLN A 91 7.39 -0.57 -4.96
C GLN A 91 8.60 0.29 -4.63
N ARG A 92 8.45 1.31 -3.76
CA ARG A 92 9.57 2.18 -3.38
C ARG A 92 10.75 1.44 -2.73
N GLY A 93 10.53 0.23 -2.19
CA GLY A 93 11.59 -0.59 -1.58
C GLY A 93 12.40 0.15 -0.51
N PRO A 94 13.75 0.13 -0.60
CA PRO A 94 14.64 0.76 0.37
C PRO A 94 14.79 2.28 0.19
N PHE A 95 14.07 2.89 -0.77
CA PHE A 95 14.25 4.30 -1.10
C PHE A 95 13.34 5.21 -0.29
N PHE A 96 13.80 6.47 -0.12
CA PHE A 96 13.12 7.55 0.60
C PHE A 96 13.34 8.88 -0.12
N ILE A 97 12.59 9.90 0.27
CA ILE A 97 12.85 11.29 -0.11
C ILE A 97 13.37 12.04 1.13
N ALA A 98 14.56 12.60 1.03
CA ALA A 98 15.14 13.49 2.01
C ALA A 98 15.20 14.90 1.41
N GLY A 99 14.31 15.79 1.82
CA GLY A 99 14.10 17.07 1.15
C GLY A 99 13.60 16.90 -0.28
N ASN A 100 14.45 17.21 -1.25
CA ASN A 100 14.17 17.02 -2.68
C ASN A 100 15.05 15.94 -3.34
N GLU A 101 15.84 15.22 -2.56
CA GLU A 101 16.79 14.24 -3.06
C GLU A 101 16.32 12.82 -2.73
N LEU A 102 16.65 11.88 -3.60
CA LEU A 102 16.40 10.47 -3.37
C LEU A 102 17.47 9.94 -2.40
N ALA A 103 17.02 9.26 -1.35
CA ALA A 103 17.84 8.60 -0.36
C ALA A 103 17.58 7.10 -0.36
N ILE A 104 18.52 6.33 0.16
CA ILE A 104 18.45 4.88 0.27
C ILE A 104 18.90 4.43 1.68
N ASP A 105 18.21 3.45 2.23
CA ASP A 105 18.61 2.76 3.46
C ASP A 105 19.56 1.61 3.09
N LEU A 106 20.84 1.77 3.38
CA LEU A 106 21.89 0.79 3.06
C LEU A 106 21.80 -0.49 3.91
N ASP A 107 21.13 -0.45 5.06
CA ASP A 107 20.92 -1.63 5.93
C ASP A 107 19.68 -2.45 5.50
N ASN A 108 18.94 -1.99 4.49
CA ASN A 108 17.77 -2.71 4.00
C ASN A 108 18.18 -4.03 3.31
N PRO A 109 17.52 -5.16 3.59
CA PRO A 109 17.87 -6.47 3.03
C PRO A 109 17.79 -6.56 1.50
N ARG A 110 17.19 -5.56 0.84
CA ARG A 110 17.18 -5.47 -0.62
C ARG A 110 18.48 -4.95 -1.22
N VAL A 111 19.34 -4.34 -0.42
CA VAL A 111 20.56 -3.67 -0.89
C VAL A 111 21.75 -4.62 -0.89
N GLY A 112 22.54 -4.63 -1.98
CA GLY A 112 23.81 -5.35 -2.08
C GLY A 112 23.74 -6.76 -2.67
N GLY A 113 22.56 -7.27 -3.06
CA GLY A 113 22.46 -8.59 -3.70
C GLY A 113 23.07 -8.61 -5.12
N ALA A 114 23.83 -9.65 -5.46
CA ALA A 114 24.46 -9.80 -6.78
C ALA A 114 23.46 -9.80 -7.95
N ASP A 115 22.28 -10.38 -7.72
CA ASP A 115 21.17 -10.45 -8.70
C ASP A 115 20.29 -9.19 -8.71
N GLY A 116 20.66 -8.15 -7.95
CA GLY A 116 19.93 -6.91 -7.86
C GLY A 116 20.04 -6.07 -9.15
N GLN A 117 19.05 -5.17 -9.32
CA GLN A 117 19.06 -4.17 -10.38
C GLN A 117 20.10 -3.09 -10.10
N GLU A 118 20.88 -2.72 -11.10
CA GLU A 118 21.81 -1.58 -11.03
C GLU A 118 21.03 -0.27 -10.92
N LEU A 119 21.54 0.66 -10.13
CA LEU A 119 20.95 1.99 -9.98
C LEU A 119 21.50 2.97 -11.02
N PHE A 120 22.76 2.80 -11.39
CA PHE A 120 23.46 3.65 -12.35
C PHE A 120 24.12 2.78 -13.43
N ASP A 121 24.20 3.30 -14.64
CA ASP A 121 24.92 2.69 -15.74
C ASP A 121 26.43 2.96 -15.67
N GLY A 122 27.17 2.46 -16.69
CA GLY A 122 28.63 2.65 -16.82
C GLY A 122 29.04 4.11 -16.88
N ASP A 123 28.20 5.03 -17.30
CA ASP A 123 28.45 6.48 -17.37
C ASP A 123 27.98 7.22 -16.10
N GLY A 124 27.39 6.53 -15.12
CA GLY A 124 26.83 7.13 -13.89
C GLY A 124 25.46 7.76 -14.09
N LYS A 125 24.77 7.46 -15.19
CA LYS A 125 23.38 7.87 -15.43
C LYS A 125 22.40 6.91 -14.74
N PRO A 126 21.23 7.40 -14.32
CA PRO A 126 20.19 6.54 -13.76
C PRO A 126 19.76 5.46 -14.74
N THR A 127 19.62 4.22 -14.26
CA THR A 127 19.05 3.12 -15.04
C THR A 127 17.53 3.24 -15.15
N PRO A 128 16.87 2.49 -16.05
CA PRO A 128 15.41 2.41 -16.11
C PRO A 128 14.76 2.02 -14.77
N TYR A 129 15.43 1.16 -13.98
CA TYR A 129 14.97 0.81 -12.64
C TYR A 129 14.95 2.02 -11.70
N LEU A 130 16.04 2.77 -11.63
CA LEU A 130 16.09 3.97 -10.79
C LEU A 130 15.09 5.04 -11.25
N GLU A 131 14.86 5.17 -12.56
CA GLU A 131 13.81 6.06 -13.08
C GLU A 131 12.40 5.59 -12.69
N SER A 132 12.14 4.29 -12.65
CA SER A 132 10.87 3.76 -12.14
C SER A 132 10.66 4.10 -10.66
N ILE A 133 11.70 4.06 -9.83
CA ILE A 133 11.65 4.49 -8.43
C ILE A 133 11.37 5.99 -8.32
N ARG A 134 12.00 6.82 -9.14
CA ARG A 134 11.69 8.26 -9.21
C ARG A 134 10.23 8.51 -9.59
N TYR A 135 9.69 7.72 -10.52
CA TYR A 135 8.27 7.78 -10.86
C TYR A 135 7.38 7.45 -9.65
N VAL A 136 7.69 6.40 -8.88
CA VAL A 136 6.97 6.04 -7.66
C VAL A 136 6.87 7.25 -6.71
N PHE A 137 7.94 7.97 -6.48
CA PHE A 137 7.93 9.14 -5.59
C PHE A 137 7.21 10.36 -6.19
N ARG A 138 7.25 10.53 -7.51
CA ARG A 138 6.42 11.55 -8.19
C ARG A 138 4.93 11.34 -8.02
N GLU A 139 4.52 10.09 -7.82
CA GLU A 139 3.12 9.75 -7.55
C GLU A 139 2.79 9.81 -6.05
N LEU A 140 3.69 9.32 -5.18
CA LEU A 140 3.47 9.25 -3.73
C LEU A 140 3.41 10.63 -3.08
N LYS A 141 4.32 11.55 -3.39
CA LYS A 141 4.41 12.86 -2.72
C LYS A 141 3.12 13.68 -2.88
N PRO A 142 2.63 13.98 -4.10
CA PRO A 142 1.34 14.67 -4.25
C PRO A 142 0.15 13.81 -3.80
N GLY A 143 0.27 12.47 -3.89
CA GLY A 143 -0.73 11.54 -3.43
C GLY A 143 -0.96 11.62 -1.91
N GLN A 144 0.08 11.82 -1.12
CA GLN A 144 -0.02 12.00 0.34
C GLN A 144 -0.76 13.30 0.70
N GLU A 145 -0.46 14.41 0.01
CA GLU A 145 -1.16 15.68 0.20
C GLU A 145 -2.65 15.54 -0.17
N MET A 146 -2.93 14.90 -1.31
CA MET A 146 -4.31 14.59 -1.71
C MET A 146 -5.03 13.72 -0.69
N THR A 147 -4.37 12.72 -0.13
CA THR A 147 -4.93 11.82 0.90
C THR A 147 -5.40 12.63 2.10
N LYS A 148 -4.56 13.55 2.58
CA LYS A 148 -4.90 14.40 3.72
C LYS A 148 -6.16 15.22 3.45
N VAL A 149 -6.21 15.95 2.34
CA VAL A 149 -7.35 16.80 1.97
C VAL A 149 -8.63 15.96 1.76
N PHE A 150 -8.51 14.77 1.16
CA PHE A 150 -9.62 13.84 0.99
C PHE A 150 -10.16 13.38 2.34
N ILE A 151 -9.30 12.90 3.24
CA ILE A 151 -9.70 12.43 4.57
C ILE A 151 -10.30 13.56 5.41
N ASP A 152 -9.69 14.74 5.43
CA ASP A 152 -10.21 15.91 6.16
C ASP A 152 -11.62 16.27 5.67
N THR A 153 -11.87 16.20 4.36
CA THR A 153 -13.21 16.41 3.78
C THR A 153 -14.20 15.38 4.27
N LEU A 154 -13.82 14.07 4.26
CA LEU A 154 -14.72 13.01 4.71
C LEU A 154 -15.02 13.09 6.21
N LEU A 155 -14.04 13.45 7.03
CA LEU A 155 -14.21 13.67 8.47
C LEU A 155 -15.17 14.84 8.74
N GLY A 156 -15.03 15.95 8.03
CA GLY A 156 -15.93 17.09 8.14
C GLY A 156 -17.38 16.74 7.81
N LEU A 157 -17.58 15.81 6.88
CA LEU A 157 -18.90 15.29 6.48
C LEU A 157 -19.37 14.07 7.30
N LYS A 158 -18.59 13.63 8.30
CA LYS A 158 -18.86 12.43 9.11
C LYS A 158 -19.05 11.16 8.27
N LEU A 159 -18.33 11.06 7.16
CA LEU A 159 -18.40 9.94 6.23
C LEU A 159 -17.48 8.76 6.61
N ILE A 160 -16.66 8.88 7.64
CA ILE A 160 -15.77 7.80 8.12
C ILE A 160 -16.38 7.19 9.37
N GLU A 161 -16.63 5.88 9.32
CA GLU A 161 -17.16 5.11 10.46
C GLU A 161 -16.29 3.87 10.74
N PRO A 162 -16.22 3.41 12.01
CA PRO A 162 -15.50 2.18 12.34
C PRO A 162 -16.17 0.96 11.71
N ILE A 163 -15.37 -0.04 11.35
CA ILE A 163 -15.85 -1.33 10.89
C ILE A 163 -15.14 -2.46 11.63
N ASN A 164 -15.90 -3.48 12.05
CA ASN A 164 -15.35 -4.71 12.60
C ASN A 164 -15.63 -5.84 11.61
N ILE A 165 -14.59 -6.57 11.23
CA ILE A 165 -14.69 -7.68 10.27
C ILE A 165 -14.27 -8.95 10.99
N ASN A 166 -15.24 -9.85 11.22
CA ASN A 166 -15.02 -11.15 11.82
C ASN A 166 -14.95 -12.21 10.73
N LEU A 167 -13.88 -12.97 10.67
CA LEU A 167 -13.66 -14.01 9.67
C LEU A 167 -13.45 -15.35 10.35
N ALA A 168 -14.03 -16.40 9.76
CA ALA A 168 -13.76 -17.79 10.10
C ALA A 168 -13.15 -18.48 8.88
N PHE A 169 -12.08 -19.21 9.08
CA PHE A 169 -11.37 -19.96 8.03
C PHE A 169 -11.70 -21.43 8.09
N ASP A 170 -11.37 -22.16 7.02
CA ASP A 170 -11.70 -23.58 6.83
C ASP A 170 -11.00 -24.50 7.84
N ASP A 171 -9.88 -24.06 8.41
CA ASP A 171 -9.17 -24.75 9.51
C ASP A 171 -9.80 -24.54 10.89
N GLY A 172 -10.93 -23.80 10.96
CA GLY A 172 -11.63 -23.45 12.20
C GLY A 172 -11.05 -22.23 12.93
N THR A 173 -9.95 -21.65 12.46
CA THR A 173 -9.40 -20.42 13.06
C THR A 173 -10.27 -19.21 12.75
N ARG A 174 -10.22 -18.22 13.64
CA ARG A 174 -10.96 -16.95 13.49
C ARG A 174 -10.01 -15.78 13.56
N ARG A 175 -10.34 -14.71 12.84
CA ARG A 175 -9.61 -13.44 12.89
C ARG A 175 -10.60 -12.28 12.92
N ASP A 176 -10.29 -11.31 13.77
CA ASP A 176 -11.01 -10.06 13.88
C ASP A 176 -10.10 -8.93 13.40
N LEU A 177 -10.49 -8.28 12.32
CA LEU A 177 -9.82 -7.07 11.85
C LEU A 177 -10.41 -5.87 12.60
N GLN A 178 -9.64 -5.35 13.54
CA GLN A 178 -10.01 -4.19 14.36
C GLN A 178 -9.18 -2.96 14.00
N GLY A 179 -9.67 -1.78 14.39
CA GLY A 179 -8.98 -0.51 14.13
C GLY A 179 -9.08 -0.03 12.69
N LEU A 180 -9.94 -0.66 11.89
CA LEU A 180 -10.25 -0.25 10.53
C LEU A 180 -11.49 0.62 10.48
N TYR A 181 -11.55 1.50 9.49
CA TYR A 181 -12.66 2.38 9.22
C TYR A 181 -13.02 2.33 7.74
N THR A 182 -14.28 2.59 7.44
CA THR A 182 -14.82 2.59 6.08
C THR A 182 -15.72 3.81 5.85
N ILE A 183 -16.32 3.87 4.67
CA ILE A 183 -17.31 4.90 4.33
C ILE A 183 -18.66 4.58 4.94
N SER A 184 -19.23 5.54 5.68
CA SER A 184 -20.61 5.48 6.14
C SER A 184 -21.57 5.68 4.97
N GLN A 185 -22.11 4.56 4.45
CA GLN A 185 -23.04 4.61 3.32
C GLN A 185 -24.37 5.27 3.71
N ASP A 186 -24.79 5.12 4.97
CA ASP A 186 -26.00 5.75 5.47
C ASP A 186 -25.86 7.26 5.57
N THR A 187 -24.72 7.77 5.99
CA THR A 187 -24.42 9.21 5.99
C THR A 187 -24.30 9.73 4.56
N LEU A 188 -23.62 8.97 3.68
CA LEU A 188 -23.48 9.34 2.26
C LEU A 188 -24.82 9.53 1.57
N ARG A 189 -25.81 8.65 1.81
CA ARG A 189 -27.14 8.74 1.21
C ARG A 189 -27.96 9.94 1.70
N ARG A 190 -27.60 10.52 2.85
CA ARG A 190 -28.31 11.64 3.47
C ARG A 190 -27.63 12.98 3.22
N LEU A 191 -26.55 13.02 2.44
CA LEU A 191 -25.88 14.28 2.11
C LEU A 191 -26.83 15.18 1.29
N PRO A 192 -26.78 16.49 1.53
CA PRO A 192 -27.45 17.45 0.66
C PRO A 192 -26.92 17.41 -0.77
N ASP A 193 -27.77 17.73 -1.75
CA ASP A 193 -27.45 17.64 -3.18
C ASP A 193 -26.23 18.51 -3.58
N ASP A 194 -26.12 19.69 -3.00
CA ASP A 194 -24.99 20.61 -3.24
C ASP A 194 -23.66 20.04 -2.73
N VAL A 195 -23.66 19.34 -1.60
CA VAL A 195 -22.49 18.63 -1.05
C VAL A 195 -22.11 17.45 -1.94
N VAL A 196 -23.08 16.67 -2.41
CA VAL A 196 -22.84 15.55 -3.34
C VAL A 196 -22.25 16.07 -4.64
N LEU A 197 -22.76 17.20 -5.16
CA LEU A 197 -22.25 17.83 -6.38
C LEU A 197 -20.81 18.34 -6.20
N ASP A 198 -20.46 18.89 -5.03
CA ASP A 198 -19.08 19.30 -4.71
C ASP A 198 -18.15 18.09 -4.69
N LEU A 199 -18.52 17.00 -3.99
CA LEU A 199 -17.74 15.76 -3.97
C LEU A 199 -17.54 15.17 -5.38
N PHE A 200 -18.58 15.23 -6.22
CA PHE A 200 -18.49 14.80 -7.61
C PHE A 200 -17.48 15.64 -8.42
N ARG A 201 -17.59 16.98 -8.36
CA ARG A 201 -16.70 17.89 -9.09
C ARG A 201 -15.24 17.80 -8.66
N ARG A 202 -14.99 17.49 -7.39
CA ARG A 202 -13.65 17.25 -6.84
C ARG A 202 -13.11 15.83 -7.12
N GLY A 203 -13.92 14.94 -7.73
CA GLY A 203 -13.57 13.54 -7.97
C GLY A 203 -13.59 12.67 -6.72
N TYR A 204 -14.03 13.18 -5.57
CA TYR A 204 -14.03 12.42 -4.31
C TYR A 204 -15.13 11.36 -4.25
N LEU A 205 -16.27 11.63 -4.89
CA LEU A 205 -17.35 10.65 -4.96
C LEU A 205 -16.90 9.35 -5.67
N HIS A 206 -16.07 9.48 -6.71
CA HIS A 206 -15.46 8.32 -7.38
C HIS A 206 -14.57 7.50 -6.43
N LEU A 207 -13.70 8.16 -5.65
CA LEU A 207 -12.84 7.50 -4.67
C LEU A 207 -13.65 6.82 -3.54
N ILE A 208 -14.72 7.48 -3.07
CA ILE A 208 -15.64 6.94 -2.08
C ILE A 208 -16.25 5.62 -2.57
N TYR A 209 -16.79 5.59 -3.79
CA TYR A 209 -17.38 4.37 -4.35
C TYR A 209 -16.36 3.28 -4.64
N MET A 210 -15.13 3.62 -5.00
CA MET A 210 -14.05 2.64 -5.11
C MET A 210 -13.75 1.98 -3.75
N MET A 211 -13.68 2.75 -2.67
CA MET A 211 -13.48 2.18 -1.34
C MET A 211 -14.63 1.26 -0.94
N ILE A 212 -15.89 1.68 -1.16
CA ILE A 212 -17.07 0.85 -0.87
C ILE A 212 -17.03 -0.45 -1.70
N ALA A 213 -16.76 -0.37 -3.00
CA ALA A 213 -16.69 -1.54 -3.88
C ALA A 213 -15.56 -2.50 -3.48
N SER A 214 -14.43 -1.98 -3.01
CA SER A 214 -13.28 -2.78 -2.59
C SER A 214 -13.56 -3.70 -1.40
N LEU A 215 -14.61 -3.44 -0.61
CA LEU A 215 -14.96 -4.28 0.54
C LEU A 215 -15.27 -5.74 0.15
N GLN A 216 -15.72 -5.97 -1.08
CA GLN A 216 -15.93 -7.34 -1.59
C GLN A 216 -14.63 -8.12 -1.68
N GLN A 217 -13.48 -7.45 -1.80
CA GLN A 217 -12.17 -8.11 -1.82
C GLN A 217 -11.80 -8.77 -0.47
N VAL A 218 -12.48 -8.45 0.63
CA VAL A 218 -12.31 -9.16 1.90
C VAL A 218 -12.62 -10.65 1.74
N SER A 219 -13.70 -10.99 1.04
CA SER A 219 -14.08 -12.39 0.78
C SER A 219 -13.07 -13.08 -0.13
N VAL A 220 -12.56 -12.39 -1.15
CA VAL A 220 -11.52 -12.91 -2.06
C VAL A 220 -10.22 -13.16 -1.29
N LEU A 221 -9.85 -12.25 -0.39
CA LEU A 221 -8.67 -12.39 0.45
C LEU A 221 -8.81 -13.58 1.42
N ALA A 222 -10.01 -13.78 2.01
CA ALA A 222 -10.29 -14.94 2.86
C ALA A 222 -10.17 -16.27 2.08
N GLN A 223 -10.64 -16.32 0.83
CA GLN A 223 -10.45 -17.48 -0.03
C GLN A 223 -8.97 -17.76 -0.34
N LYS A 224 -8.15 -16.71 -0.55
CA LYS A 224 -6.69 -16.87 -0.70
C LYS A 224 -6.06 -17.47 0.57
N LYS A 225 -6.49 -17.02 1.75
CA LYS A 225 -6.04 -17.58 3.03
C LYS A 225 -6.39 -19.06 3.15
N ASN A 226 -7.65 -19.42 2.90
CA ASN A 226 -8.09 -20.83 2.96
C ASN A 226 -7.30 -21.71 2.00
N ARG A 227 -7.03 -21.26 0.78
CA ARG A 227 -6.19 -22.00 -0.17
C ARG A 227 -4.81 -22.30 0.42
N ARG A 228 -4.12 -21.29 0.99
CA ARG A 228 -2.82 -21.48 1.62
C ARG A 228 -2.85 -22.42 2.82
N LEU A 229 -3.91 -22.37 3.63
CA LEU A 229 -4.08 -23.29 4.76
C LEU A 229 -4.20 -24.74 4.26
N HIS A 230 -4.95 -24.99 3.19
CA HIS A 230 -5.05 -26.31 2.58
C HIS A 230 -3.75 -26.82 1.96
N GLU A 231 -2.95 -25.94 1.36
CA GLU A 231 -1.65 -26.27 0.77
C GLU A 231 -0.61 -26.60 1.87
N SER A 232 -0.63 -25.88 2.98
CA SER A 232 0.27 -26.12 4.13
C SER A 232 -0.07 -27.38 4.93
N ALA A 233 -1.28 -27.94 4.77
CA ALA A 233 -1.73 -29.15 5.45
C ALA A 233 -1.41 -30.44 4.68
N LYS A 234 -0.87 -30.35 3.46
CA LYS A 234 -0.42 -31.46 2.62
C LYS A 234 1.06 -31.75 2.79
#